data_c22563a8778b635778e2b1685b89ba84
#
_entry.id   c22563a8778b635778e2b1685b89ba84
#
_cell.length_a   1.000
_cell.length_b   1.000
_cell.length_c   1.000
_cell.angle_alpha   90.00
_cell.angle_beta   90.00
_cell.angle_gamma   90.00
#
_symmetry.space_group_name_H-M   'P 1'
#
loop_
_entity.id
_entity.type
_entity.pdbx_description
1 polymer ?
#
loop_
_entity_poly.entity_id
_entity_poly.type
_entity_poly.pdbx_seq_one_letter_code
_entity_poly.pdbx_strand_id
1 'polypeptide(L)'
;MSTTAPNGTTLRHHRPLDTTAPPAPYPPMRDHDADVIIAGAGMAGTTLALALASAGVKALLVDPQPFDAQLAESFDGRSSAIAYSSFRQWRTIGAGEALAPHAQRIEQILVTDGKAPGPSSGGPSPFFLRFDSGEIADRSEGEPLGYLIENRQIRAALAQTVIDKGITVLAPVAAKALEVTPAAATLTLTDGRTLSAPLVVSAEGRNGVLRKTAGIGDIGWSYGQSGVVATVRMEHPHQGVAHEYFLPSGPFAILPLTDNRASLVWTESTDRAEALRHASPEAFHSHLMRRFGEFLGTVEMAGPTFVYPLSLSLAERLVAPRLALIGDAAHGVHPIAGQGLNLGLKDAAALAEVVVEALRNGEDIGAEATLERYARWRRFDNVSNALAFDGFVRLFSNDNPILRVARGLGLAAVNRIAPARRFFMHEAGGGVGDLPKLLRGVGI
;
A
#
# COMPACT_ATOMS: atom_id res chain seq x y z
N MET A 1 -61.95 -37.77 -40.49
CA MET A 1 -60.85 -37.12 -41.22
C MET A 1 -59.84 -36.68 -40.22
N SER A 2 -58.71 -37.26 -40.36
CA SER A 2 -57.46 -37.11 -39.62
C SER A 2 -56.95 -35.62 -39.66
N THR A 3 -56.32 -35.13 -38.56
CA THR A 3 -54.98 -34.51 -38.62
C THR A 3 -54.45 -34.26 -37.20
N THR A 4 -53.37 -34.90 -37.00
CA THR A 4 -52.40 -34.81 -35.91
C THR A 4 -51.78 -33.39 -35.81
N ALA A 5 -51.49 -32.92 -34.57
CA ALA A 5 -50.52 -31.89 -34.30
C ALA A 5 -49.45 -32.42 -33.32
N PRO A 6 -48.16 -32.08 -33.53
CA PRO A 6 -47.10 -32.55 -32.68
C PRO A 6 -46.43 -31.41 -31.85
N ASN A 7 -45.73 -31.87 -30.84
CA ASN A 7 -44.59 -31.23 -30.14
C ASN A 7 -44.85 -30.14 -29.11
N GLY A 8 -45.04 -30.60 -27.86
CA GLY A 8 -44.81 -29.82 -26.67
C GLY A 8 -43.31 -29.73 -26.37
N THR A 9 -42.71 -28.58 -26.59
CA THR A 9 -41.37 -28.25 -26.09
C THR A 9 -41.52 -27.70 -24.67
N THR A 10 -41.18 -28.50 -23.68
CA THR A 10 -41.07 -28.06 -22.27
C THR A 10 -39.91 -27.12 -22.14
N LEU A 11 -40.20 -25.83 -21.94
CA LEU A 11 -39.22 -24.83 -21.49
C LEU A 11 -38.72 -25.22 -20.11
N ARG A 12 -37.45 -25.66 -20.02
CA ARG A 12 -36.74 -25.81 -18.73
C ARG A 12 -36.58 -24.40 -18.15
N HIS A 13 -37.29 -24.11 -17.08
CA HIS A 13 -37.03 -22.95 -16.23
C HIS A 13 -35.60 -23.07 -15.69
N HIS A 14 -34.72 -22.19 -16.17
CA HIS A 14 -33.44 -21.97 -15.51
C HIS A 14 -33.71 -21.42 -14.12
N ARG A 15 -33.38 -22.21 -13.09
CA ARG A 15 -33.30 -21.74 -11.71
C ARG A 15 -32.25 -20.62 -11.65
N PRO A 16 -32.54 -19.45 -11.05
CA PRO A 16 -31.52 -18.46 -10.84
C PRO A 16 -30.38 -19.08 -9.96
N LEU A 17 -29.15 -18.88 -10.38
CA LEU A 17 -28.00 -19.26 -9.59
C LEU A 17 -28.05 -18.50 -8.25
N ASP A 18 -28.11 -19.23 -7.17
CA ASP A 18 -28.03 -18.69 -5.82
C ASP A 18 -26.59 -18.19 -5.59
N THR A 19 -26.40 -16.87 -5.70
CA THR A 19 -25.09 -16.21 -5.57
C THR A 19 -24.65 -16.00 -4.12
N THR A 20 -25.39 -16.53 -3.14
CA THR A 20 -25.13 -16.36 -1.70
C THR A 20 -24.39 -17.53 -1.05
N ALA A 21 -24.26 -18.67 -1.72
CA ALA A 21 -23.48 -19.79 -1.20
C ALA A 21 -21.99 -19.55 -1.44
N PRO A 22 -21.11 -19.79 -0.45
CA PRO A 22 -19.67 -19.75 -0.67
C PRO A 22 -19.30 -20.79 -1.73
N PRO A 23 -18.37 -20.48 -2.66
CA PRO A 23 -17.93 -21.43 -3.67
C PRO A 23 -17.41 -22.71 -3.02
N ALA A 24 -17.68 -23.85 -3.63
CA ALA A 24 -17.21 -25.15 -3.15
C ALA A 24 -15.68 -25.13 -3.00
N PRO A 25 -15.14 -25.73 -1.92
CA PRO A 25 -13.70 -25.78 -1.71
C PRO A 25 -13.03 -26.51 -2.88
N TYR A 26 -11.91 -25.97 -3.36
CA TYR A 26 -11.09 -26.60 -4.40
C TYR A 26 -10.62 -27.98 -3.95
N PRO A 27 -10.47 -28.96 -4.85
CA PRO A 27 -9.82 -30.19 -4.48
C PRO A 27 -8.41 -29.89 -3.99
N PRO A 28 -7.99 -30.42 -2.81
CA PRO A 28 -6.65 -30.18 -2.30
C PRO A 28 -5.63 -30.65 -3.32
N MET A 29 -4.67 -29.78 -3.66
CA MET A 29 -3.52 -30.18 -4.47
C MET A 29 -2.70 -31.17 -3.64
N ARG A 30 -2.74 -32.41 -4.03
CA ARG A 30 -2.14 -33.51 -3.29
C ARG A 30 -0.63 -33.36 -3.35
N ASP A 31 0.02 -33.54 -2.20
CA ASP A 31 1.48 -33.59 -1.97
C ASP A 31 2.23 -32.28 -1.76
N HIS A 32 1.57 -31.14 -1.46
CA HIS A 32 2.22 -29.88 -1.13
C HIS A 32 1.88 -29.40 0.30
N ASP A 33 2.82 -28.68 0.94
CA ASP A 33 2.62 -28.11 2.27
C ASP A 33 1.55 -26.99 2.26
N ALA A 34 1.45 -26.25 1.15
CA ALA A 34 0.44 -25.24 0.89
C ALA A 34 0.21 -25.09 -0.63
N ASP A 35 -0.88 -24.40 -1.02
CA ASP A 35 -1.08 -23.98 -2.41
C ASP A 35 -0.14 -22.80 -2.75
N VAL A 36 0.06 -21.88 -1.79
CA VAL A 36 0.94 -20.73 -1.92
C VAL A 36 1.78 -20.56 -0.65
N ILE A 37 3.09 -20.53 -0.80
CA ILE A 37 4.02 -20.13 0.27
C ILE A 37 4.40 -18.67 0.07
N ILE A 38 4.25 -17.85 1.12
CA ILE A 38 4.54 -16.42 1.11
C ILE A 38 5.74 -16.16 2.04
N ALA A 39 6.86 -15.78 1.47
CA ALA A 39 8.04 -15.36 2.22
C ALA A 39 7.93 -13.87 2.57
N GLY A 40 7.76 -13.59 3.86
CA GLY A 40 7.52 -12.27 4.44
C GLY A 40 6.10 -12.11 4.96
N ALA A 41 5.95 -12.02 6.30
CA ALA A 41 4.68 -11.76 6.98
C ALA A 41 4.50 -10.26 7.33
N GLY A 42 5.06 -9.37 6.53
CA GLY A 42 4.78 -7.94 6.58
C GLY A 42 3.36 -7.61 6.06
N MET A 43 2.99 -6.34 6.05
CA MET A 43 1.63 -5.89 5.70
C MET A 43 1.14 -6.38 4.34
N ALA A 44 1.99 -6.41 3.30
CA ALA A 44 1.61 -6.92 1.98
C ALA A 44 1.46 -8.45 1.97
N GLY A 45 2.40 -9.19 2.57
CA GLY A 45 2.36 -10.65 2.64
C GLY A 45 1.18 -11.17 3.45
N THR A 46 0.90 -10.58 4.61
CA THR A 46 -0.28 -10.93 5.43
C THR A 46 -1.58 -10.59 4.72
N THR A 47 -1.65 -9.45 4.01
CA THR A 47 -2.82 -9.10 3.20
C THR A 47 -3.06 -10.11 2.08
N LEU A 48 -2.00 -10.56 1.39
CA LEU A 48 -2.13 -11.61 0.37
C LEU A 48 -2.61 -12.94 0.98
N ALA A 49 -2.04 -13.35 2.12
CA ALA A 49 -2.45 -14.59 2.79
C ALA A 49 -3.94 -14.56 3.17
N LEU A 50 -4.41 -13.44 3.72
CA LEU A 50 -5.82 -13.22 4.07
C LEU A 50 -6.73 -13.21 2.84
N ALA A 51 -6.30 -12.58 1.75
CA ALA A 51 -7.02 -12.56 0.48
C ALA A 51 -7.19 -13.98 -0.09
N LEU A 52 -6.11 -14.76 -0.16
CA LEU A 52 -6.13 -16.15 -0.62
C LEU A 52 -7.02 -17.02 0.27
N ALA A 53 -6.87 -16.91 1.59
CA ALA A 53 -7.66 -17.65 2.55
C ALA A 53 -9.17 -17.33 2.45
N SER A 54 -9.54 -16.07 2.11
CA SER A 54 -10.95 -15.68 1.91
C SER A 54 -11.61 -16.41 0.75
N ALA A 55 -10.80 -16.89 -0.21
CA ALA A 55 -11.26 -17.70 -1.34
C ALA A 55 -11.02 -19.22 -1.15
N GLY A 56 -10.59 -19.67 0.03
CA GLY A 56 -10.35 -21.07 0.35
C GLY A 56 -9.00 -21.62 -0.12
N VAL A 57 -8.07 -20.75 -0.57
CA VAL A 57 -6.71 -21.15 -0.99
C VAL A 57 -5.81 -21.27 0.23
N LYS A 58 -5.12 -22.40 0.38
CA LYS A 58 -4.23 -22.69 1.50
C LYS A 58 -2.93 -21.90 1.36
N ALA A 59 -2.82 -20.80 2.10
CA ALA A 59 -1.60 -19.99 2.19
C ALA A 59 -0.79 -20.36 3.44
N LEU A 60 0.56 -20.28 3.33
CA LEU A 60 1.50 -20.43 4.43
C LEU A 60 2.46 -19.25 4.42
N LEU A 61 2.63 -18.60 5.58
CA LEU A 61 3.55 -17.47 5.76
C LEU A 61 4.87 -17.94 6.39
N VAL A 62 5.98 -17.36 5.93
CA VAL A 62 7.33 -17.56 6.51
C VAL A 62 7.90 -16.18 6.82
N ASP A 63 8.41 -15.95 8.05
CA ASP A 63 8.99 -14.65 8.42
C ASP A 63 10.21 -14.82 9.35
N PRO A 64 11.30 -14.04 9.15
CA PRO A 64 12.47 -14.08 10.02
C PRO A 64 12.23 -13.51 11.43
N GLN A 65 11.21 -12.69 11.62
CA GLN A 65 10.85 -12.12 12.92
C GLN A 65 9.81 -13.00 13.62
N PRO A 66 9.85 -13.12 14.94
CA PRO A 66 8.78 -13.75 15.70
C PRO A 66 7.44 -13.11 15.35
N PHE A 67 6.41 -13.92 15.07
CA PHE A 67 5.14 -13.38 14.59
C PHE A 67 4.36 -12.61 15.66
N ASP A 68 4.54 -12.95 16.94
CA ASP A 68 4.02 -12.21 18.08
C ASP A 68 4.59 -10.79 18.19
N ALA A 69 5.79 -10.54 17.65
CA ALA A 69 6.35 -9.20 17.54
C ALA A 69 5.49 -8.25 16.66
N GLN A 70 4.66 -8.79 15.77
CA GLN A 70 3.68 -8.01 15.00
C GLN A 70 2.55 -7.46 15.87
N LEU A 71 2.24 -8.14 16.97
CA LEU A 71 1.22 -7.74 17.94
C LEU A 71 1.77 -6.72 18.97
N ALA A 72 3.09 -6.53 19.02
CA ALA A 72 3.71 -5.65 19.99
C ALA A 72 3.32 -4.18 19.76
N GLU A 73 3.10 -3.46 20.84
CA GLU A 73 2.80 -2.03 20.82
C GLU A 73 4.02 -1.16 20.48
N SER A 74 5.15 -1.77 20.12
CA SER A 74 6.38 -1.05 19.80
C SER A 74 6.15 -0.03 18.69
N PHE A 75 6.41 1.23 19.00
CA PHE A 75 6.21 2.35 18.10
C PHE A 75 7.48 2.62 17.29
N ASP A 76 7.41 2.50 15.98
CA ASP A 76 8.50 2.79 15.03
C ASP A 76 8.35 4.16 14.34
N GLY A 77 7.39 4.97 14.81
CA GLY A 77 7.11 6.32 14.29
C GLY A 77 6.38 6.34 12.96
N ARG A 78 6.31 5.25 12.24
CA ARG A 78 5.74 5.24 10.90
C ARG A 78 4.23 5.10 10.92
N SER A 79 3.60 5.88 10.03
CA SER A 79 2.19 5.78 9.69
C SER A 79 2.06 5.66 8.17
N SER A 80 1.01 5.01 7.71
CA SER A 80 0.73 4.86 6.29
C SER A 80 -0.57 5.56 5.92
N ALA A 81 -0.53 6.34 4.85
CA ALA A 81 -1.73 6.85 4.21
C ALA A 81 -2.32 5.73 3.34
N ILE A 82 -3.43 5.20 3.76
CA ILE A 82 -4.12 4.09 3.12
C ILE A 82 -5.20 4.64 2.21
N ALA A 83 -5.06 4.41 0.92
CA ALA A 83 -6.07 4.77 -0.06
C ALA A 83 -7.42 4.11 0.29
N TYR A 84 -8.50 4.79 -0.01
CA TYR A 84 -9.83 4.28 0.25
C TYR A 84 -10.06 2.87 -0.32
N SER A 85 -9.61 2.61 -1.55
CA SER A 85 -9.71 1.29 -2.18
C SER A 85 -8.94 0.20 -1.43
N SER A 86 -7.75 0.53 -0.91
CA SER A 86 -6.93 -0.38 -0.10
C SER A 86 -7.60 -0.71 1.25
N PHE A 87 -8.22 0.28 1.88
CA PHE A 87 -8.97 0.05 3.12
C PHE A 87 -10.22 -0.82 2.87
N ARG A 88 -10.89 -0.63 1.73
CA ARG A 88 -12.01 -1.46 1.29
C ARG A 88 -11.58 -2.93 1.11
N GLN A 89 -10.39 -3.19 0.54
CA GLN A 89 -9.81 -4.53 0.47
C GLN A 89 -9.71 -5.16 1.86
N TRP A 90 -9.17 -4.45 2.85
CA TRP A 90 -9.05 -4.97 4.22
C TRP A 90 -10.41 -5.24 4.88
N ARG A 91 -11.43 -4.43 4.59
CA ARG A 91 -12.81 -4.74 5.01
C ARG A 91 -13.29 -6.05 4.40
N THR A 92 -13.06 -6.24 3.09
CA THR A 92 -13.53 -7.43 2.35
C THR A 92 -12.86 -8.72 2.86
N ILE A 93 -11.58 -8.67 3.23
CA ILE A 93 -10.85 -9.85 3.75
C ILE A 93 -10.98 -10.03 5.28
N GLY A 94 -11.74 -9.16 5.95
CA GLY A 94 -12.10 -9.31 7.37
C GLY A 94 -11.19 -8.59 8.37
N ALA A 95 -10.23 -7.76 7.93
CA ALA A 95 -9.36 -6.98 8.82
C ALA A 95 -9.89 -5.56 9.12
N GLY A 96 -10.92 -5.11 8.40
CA GLY A 96 -11.37 -3.71 8.45
C GLY A 96 -11.93 -3.27 9.80
N GLU A 97 -12.66 -4.13 10.51
CA GLU A 97 -13.25 -3.79 11.81
C GLU A 97 -12.18 -3.57 12.88
N ALA A 98 -11.13 -4.39 12.90
CA ALA A 98 -10.00 -4.22 13.81
C ALA A 98 -9.20 -2.94 13.52
N LEU A 99 -9.17 -2.49 12.27
CA LEU A 99 -8.48 -1.27 11.86
C LEU A 99 -9.28 0.01 12.08
N ALA A 100 -10.61 -0.07 12.02
CA ALA A 100 -11.49 1.10 12.03
C ALA A 100 -11.26 2.06 13.23
N PRO A 101 -11.04 1.61 14.49
CA PRO A 101 -10.78 2.49 15.62
C PRO A 101 -9.48 3.31 15.50
N HIS A 102 -8.52 2.84 14.70
CA HIS A 102 -7.20 3.43 14.53
C HIS A 102 -7.06 4.22 13.23
N ALA A 103 -8.10 4.20 12.38
CA ALA A 103 -8.09 4.77 11.04
C ALA A 103 -8.58 6.23 11.07
N GLN A 104 -7.64 7.18 11.14
CA GLN A 104 -7.97 8.60 11.01
C GLN A 104 -8.35 8.90 9.57
N ARG A 105 -9.57 9.42 9.37
CA ARG A 105 -10.07 9.81 8.06
C ARG A 105 -9.29 11.01 7.51
N ILE A 106 -8.93 10.96 6.23
CA ILE A 106 -8.38 12.08 5.47
C ILE A 106 -9.52 12.65 4.63
N GLU A 107 -10.08 13.76 5.08
CA GLU A 107 -11.20 14.43 4.41
C GLU A 107 -10.71 15.37 3.31
N GLN A 108 -9.55 15.99 3.53
CA GLN A 108 -8.96 16.94 2.61
C GLN A 108 -7.45 16.74 2.53
N ILE A 109 -6.90 17.02 1.34
CA ILE A 109 -5.45 17.13 1.14
C ILE A 109 -5.16 18.52 0.58
N LEU A 110 -4.32 19.29 1.26
CA LEU A 110 -3.87 20.61 0.86
C LEU A 110 -2.40 20.55 0.44
N VAL A 111 -2.14 20.77 -0.84
CA VAL A 111 -0.79 20.78 -1.41
C VAL A 111 -0.38 22.22 -1.72
N THR A 112 0.80 22.64 -1.26
CA THR A 112 1.34 23.97 -1.54
C THR A 112 2.81 23.92 -1.94
N ASP A 113 3.24 24.89 -2.78
CA ASP A 113 4.64 25.12 -3.08
C ASP A 113 5.15 26.30 -2.21
N GLY A 114 6.03 26.00 -1.25
CA GLY A 114 6.62 26.99 -0.34
C GLY A 114 6.29 26.78 1.13
N LYS A 115 6.43 27.87 1.92
CA LYS A 115 6.29 27.82 3.39
C LYS A 115 4.86 27.52 3.83
N ALA A 116 4.74 26.84 4.98
CA ALA A 116 3.49 26.72 5.70
C ALA A 116 2.84 28.10 5.92
N PRO A 117 1.50 28.21 5.87
CA PRO A 117 0.81 29.44 6.22
C PRO A 117 1.06 29.78 7.71
N GLY A 118 1.66 30.94 7.98
CA GLY A 118 1.80 31.48 9.32
C GLY A 118 0.83 32.63 9.56
N PRO A 119 0.59 33.04 10.81
CA PRO A 119 -0.32 34.15 11.15
C PRO A 119 0.09 35.45 10.46
N SER A 120 1.38 35.65 10.20
CA SER A 120 1.94 36.81 9.52
C SER A 120 1.96 36.74 8.00
N SER A 121 1.60 35.57 7.40
CA SER A 121 1.65 35.35 5.95
C SER A 121 0.29 35.47 5.24
N GLY A 122 -0.75 35.88 5.95
CA GLY A 122 -2.05 36.18 5.34
C GLY A 122 -2.83 35.01 4.75
N GLY A 123 -2.48 33.78 5.12
CA GLY A 123 -3.16 32.56 4.63
C GLY A 123 -2.28 31.68 3.73
N PRO A 124 -2.86 30.60 3.18
CA PRO A 124 -2.13 29.70 2.29
C PRO A 124 -1.66 30.44 1.03
N SER A 125 -0.52 29.98 0.46
CA SER A 125 -0.05 30.48 -0.83
C SER A 125 -1.23 30.58 -1.82
N PRO A 126 -1.34 31.66 -2.64
CA PRO A 126 -2.37 31.72 -3.67
C PRO A 126 -2.28 30.60 -4.70
N PHE A 127 -1.16 29.87 -4.70
CA PHE A 127 -0.91 28.70 -5.52
C PHE A 127 -1.00 27.43 -4.65
N PHE A 128 -2.19 26.93 -4.48
CA PHE A 128 -2.44 25.68 -3.77
C PHE A 128 -3.32 24.74 -4.61
N LEU A 129 -3.23 23.45 -4.31
CA LEU A 129 -4.13 22.42 -4.82
C LEU A 129 -4.85 21.82 -3.62
N ARG A 130 -6.17 21.82 -3.65
CA ARG A 130 -7.02 21.23 -2.63
C ARG A 130 -7.78 20.06 -3.20
N PHE A 131 -7.68 18.94 -2.57
CA PHE A 131 -8.55 17.79 -2.75
C PHE A 131 -9.55 17.73 -1.59
N ASP A 132 -10.82 17.51 -1.90
CA ASP A 132 -11.89 17.45 -0.92
C ASP A 132 -12.75 16.22 -1.19
N SER A 133 -12.94 15.34 -0.19
CA SER A 133 -13.71 14.11 -0.34
C SER A 133 -15.14 14.35 -0.81
N GLY A 134 -15.74 15.49 -0.42
CA GLY A 134 -17.08 15.89 -0.85
C GLY A 134 -17.24 16.17 -2.35
N GLU A 135 -16.15 16.32 -3.11
CA GLU A 135 -16.20 16.55 -4.56
C GLU A 135 -16.31 15.26 -5.40
N ILE A 136 -16.20 14.10 -4.78
CA ILE A 136 -16.25 12.80 -5.47
C ILE A 136 -17.68 12.25 -5.42
N ALA A 137 -18.46 12.54 -6.46
CA ALA A 137 -19.90 12.25 -6.55
C ALA A 137 -20.26 10.75 -6.56
N ASP A 138 -19.33 9.87 -6.96
CA ASP A 138 -19.59 8.42 -7.16
C ASP A 138 -19.25 7.58 -5.92
N ARG A 139 -18.90 8.21 -4.81
CA ARG A 139 -18.66 7.50 -3.57
C ARG A 139 -19.96 7.33 -2.78
N SER A 140 -20.13 6.15 -2.21
CA SER A 140 -21.18 5.94 -1.21
C SER A 140 -21.02 6.98 -0.09
N GLU A 141 -22.12 7.45 0.46
CA GLU A 141 -22.19 8.60 1.37
C GLU A 141 -21.09 8.60 2.45
N GLY A 142 -20.33 9.68 2.49
CA GLY A 142 -19.40 9.97 3.57
C GLY A 142 -18.04 9.25 3.52
N GLU A 143 -17.59 8.73 2.39
CA GLU A 143 -16.27 8.10 2.29
C GLU A 143 -15.13 9.12 2.15
N PRO A 144 -14.01 8.99 2.93
CA PRO A 144 -12.88 9.91 2.88
C PRO A 144 -12.01 9.69 1.63
N LEU A 145 -11.02 10.55 1.42
CA LEU A 145 -9.97 10.33 0.41
C LEU A 145 -9.12 9.09 0.73
N GLY A 146 -8.97 8.80 2.01
CA GLY A 146 -8.24 7.66 2.55
C GLY A 146 -8.17 7.75 4.07
N TYR A 147 -7.28 6.96 4.64
CA TYR A 147 -7.08 6.89 6.09
C TYR A 147 -5.60 6.98 6.43
N LEU A 148 -5.25 7.66 7.50
CA LEU A 148 -3.93 7.54 8.09
C LEU A 148 -3.98 6.59 9.27
N ILE A 149 -3.09 5.59 9.28
CA ILE A 149 -3.03 4.57 10.33
C ILE A 149 -1.57 4.35 10.71
N GLU A 150 -1.28 4.28 12.01
CA GLU A 150 0.05 3.90 12.50
C GLU A 150 0.39 2.46 12.08
N ASN A 151 1.59 2.22 11.54
CA ASN A 151 1.98 0.92 11.01
C ASN A 151 1.89 -0.20 12.06
N ARG A 152 2.15 0.11 13.35
CA ARG A 152 1.97 -0.85 14.44
C ARG A 152 0.54 -1.37 14.52
N GLN A 153 -0.46 -0.50 14.34
CA GLN A 153 -1.88 -0.88 14.40
C GLN A 153 -2.26 -1.71 13.17
N ILE A 154 -1.71 -1.37 12.00
CA ILE A 154 -1.92 -2.18 10.80
C ILE A 154 -1.36 -3.59 10.99
N ARG A 155 -0.11 -3.70 11.46
CA ARG A 155 0.53 -4.99 11.71
C ARG A 155 -0.27 -5.83 12.72
N ALA A 156 -0.63 -5.25 13.86
CA ALA A 156 -1.36 -5.94 14.90
C ALA A 156 -2.72 -6.45 14.40
N ALA A 157 -3.50 -5.62 13.72
CA ALA A 157 -4.81 -5.99 13.20
C ALA A 157 -4.71 -7.12 12.14
N LEU A 158 -3.76 -7.02 11.21
CA LEU A 158 -3.55 -8.05 10.20
C LEU A 158 -3.05 -9.36 10.82
N ALA A 159 -2.10 -9.31 11.77
CA ALA A 159 -1.58 -10.48 12.45
C ALA A 159 -2.68 -11.18 13.27
N GLN A 160 -3.49 -10.43 14.01
CA GLN A 160 -4.62 -11.00 14.74
C GLN A 160 -5.61 -11.67 13.78
N THR A 161 -5.92 -11.04 12.65
CA THR A 161 -6.82 -11.63 11.64
C THR A 161 -6.24 -12.92 11.05
N VAL A 162 -4.91 -13.00 10.83
CA VAL A 162 -4.22 -14.23 10.40
C VAL A 162 -4.38 -15.34 11.42
N ILE A 163 -4.22 -15.04 12.71
CA ILE A 163 -4.41 -15.98 13.83
C ILE A 163 -5.86 -16.47 13.86
N ASP A 164 -6.82 -15.56 13.83
CA ASP A 164 -8.26 -15.86 13.92
C ASP A 164 -8.74 -16.74 12.74
N LYS A 165 -8.13 -16.59 11.57
CA LYS A 165 -8.41 -17.43 10.39
C LYS A 165 -7.60 -18.73 10.35
N GLY A 166 -6.74 -18.99 11.33
CA GLY A 166 -5.93 -20.21 11.41
C GLY A 166 -4.92 -20.38 10.27
N ILE A 167 -4.44 -19.26 9.69
CA ILE A 167 -3.42 -19.31 8.64
C ILE A 167 -2.09 -19.71 9.27
N THR A 168 -1.42 -20.71 8.71
CA THR A 168 -0.14 -21.20 9.21
C THR A 168 0.96 -20.16 9.02
N VAL A 169 1.69 -19.86 10.10
CA VAL A 169 2.86 -18.97 10.09
C VAL A 169 4.05 -19.73 10.66
N LEU A 170 5.13 -19.78 9.91
CA LEU A 170 6.44 -20.29 10.35
C LEU A 170 7.36 -19.11 10.62
N ALA A 171 7.59 -18.84 11.90
CA ALA A 171 8.45 -17.77 12.41
C ALA A 171 9.05 -18.19 13.76
N PRO A 172 10.26 -17.79 14.11
CA PRO A 172 11.19 -16.96 13.34
C PRO A 172 12.07 -17.80 12.41
N VAL A 173 11.77 -17.84 11.13
CA VAL A 173 12.62 -18.50 10.10
C VAL A 173 12.52 -17.72 8.78
N ALA A 174 13.57 -17.72 7.98
CA ALA A 174 13.60 -17.00 6.70
C ALA A 174 13.75 -17.96 5.52
N ALA A 175 13.36 -17.49 4.34
CA ALA A 175 13.72 -18.11 3.07
C ALA A 175 15.23 -18.06 2.88
N LYS A 176 15.82 -19.19 2.43
CA LYS A 176 17.26 -19.34 2.17
C LYS A 176 17.56 -19.63 0.72
N ALA A 177 16.79 -20.51 0.09
CA ALA A 177 16.96 -20.91 -1.29
C ALA A 177 15.63 -21.35 -1.89
N LEU A 178 15.50 -21.24 -3.20
CA LEU A 178 14.34 -21.68 -3.96
C LEU A 178 14.81 -22.58 -5.11
N GLU A 179 14.29 -23.79 -5.16
CA GLU A 179 14.47 -24.73 -6.26
C GLU A 179 13.13 -24.87 -6.99
N VAL A 180 13.17 -24.81 -8.31
CA VAL A 180 11.96 -24.83 -9.15
C VAL A 180 12.03 -25.98 -10.11
N THR A 181 10.93 -26.74 -10.17
CA THR A 181 10.67 -27.79 -11.17
C THR A 181 9.45 -27.40 -12.01
N PRO A 182 9.17 -28.08 -13.11
CA PRO A 182 7.92 -27.86 -13.86
C PRO A 182 6.65 -28.06 -13.03
N ALA A 183 6.68 -28.86 -11.95
CA ALA A 183 5.52 -29.20 -11.14
C ALA A 183 5.39 -28.40 -9.85
N ALA A 184 6.51 -27.98 -9.24
CA ALA A 184 6.52 -27.35 -7.92
C ALA A 184 7.74 -26.46 -7.69
N ALA A 185 7.61 -25.58 -6.70
CA ALA A 185 8.71 -24.85 -6.07
C ALA A 185 8.99 -25.47 -4.69
N THR A 186 10.27 -25.65 -4.37
CA THR A 186 10.75 -26.11 -3.06
C THR A 186 11.52 -24.97 -2.41
N LEU A 187 11.00 -24.47 -1.30
CA LEU A 187 11.60 -23.39 -0.50
C LEU A 187 12.41 -24.01 0.65
N THR A 188 13.71 -23.77 0.67
CA THR A 188 14.58 -24.12 1.80
C THR A 188 14.60 -22.97 2.80
N LEU A 189 14.39 -23.27 4.08
CA LEU A 189 14.40 -22.31 5.18
C LEU A 189 15.77 -22.23 5.86
N THR A 190 15.99 -21.19 6.64
CA THR A 190 17.26 -20.98 7.39
C THR A 190 17.51 -22.01 8.48
N ASP A 191 16.49 -22.70 8.97
CA ASP A 191 16.59 -23.79 9.95
C ASP A 191 16.78 -25.19 9.29
N GLY A 192 16.87 -25.24 7.97
CA GLY A 192 17.10 -26.46 7.20
C GLY A 192 15.85 -27.20 6.76
N ARG A 193 14.66 -26.80 7.21
CA ARG A 193 13.40 -27.35 6.69
C ARG A 193 13.18 -26.97 5.22
N THR A 194 12.48 -27.82 4.50
CA THR A 194 12.03 -27.55 3.13
C THR A 194 10.51 -27.57 3.07
N LEU A 195 9.94 -26.68 2.26
CA LEU A 195 8.51 -26.57 2.02
C LEU A 195 8.25 -26.63 0.52
N SER A 196 7.19 -27.33 0.12
CA SER A 196 6.77 -27.46 -1.28
C SER A 196 5.44 -26.76 -1.54
N ALA A 197 5.36 -26.02 -2.65
CA ALA A 197 4.12 -25.44 -3.15
C ALA A 197 4.15 -25.28 -4.68
N PRO A 198 3.01 -25.20 -5.36
CA PRO A 198 2.93 -24.80 -6.76
C PRO A 198 3.46 -23.37 -7.01
N LEU A 199 3.27 -22.47 -6.05
CA LEU A 199 3.67 -21.06 -6.13
C LEU A 199 4.34 -20.59 -4.84
N VAL A 200 5.47 -19.88 -4.98
CA VAL A 200 6.10 -19.13 -3.91
C VAL A 200 5.96 -17.63 -4.23
N VAL A 201 5.67 -16.83 -3.21
CA VAL A 201 5.57 -15.37 -3.34
C VAL A 201 6.60 -14.72 -2.42
N SER A 202 7.44 -13.84 -2.98
CA SER A 202 8.36 -13.01 -2.19
C SER A 202 7.67 -11.70 -1.80
N ALA A 203 7.46 -11.54 -0.51
CA ALA A 203 7.05 -10.32 0.19
C ALA A 203 8.12 -9.90 1.21
N GLU A 204 9.40 -10.27 0.97
CA GLU A 204 10.54 -10.14 1.89
C GLU A 204 11.06 -8.70 2.00
N GLY A 205 10.46 -7.74 1.31
CA GLY A 205 10.96 -6.38 1.23
C GLY A 205 12.15 -6.22 0.27
N ARG A 206 12.78 -5.05 0.29
CA ARG A 206 13.82 -4.64 -0.70
C ARG A 206 15.03 -5.56 -0.74
N ASN A 207 15.39 -6.17 0.39
CA ASN A 207 16.60 -6.99 0.53
C ASN A 207 16.34 -8.50 0.44
N GLY A 208 15.14 -8.89 -0.01
CA GLY A 208 14.71 -10.29 -0.10
C GLY A 208 15.70 -11.18 -0.85
N VAL A 209 15.85 -12.41 -0.36
CA VAL A 209 16.77 -13.41 -0.93
C VAL A 209 16.19 -13.97 -2.22
N LEU A 210 14.88 -14.23 -2.27
CA LEU A 210 14.24 -14.92 -3.39
C LEU A 210 14.34 -14.17 -4.71
N ARG A 211 14.20 -12.82 -4.69
CA ARG A 211 14.40 -12.01 -5.89
C ARG A 211 15.79 -12.20 -6.47
N LYS A 212 16.82 -12.14 -5.61
CA LYS A 212 18.23 -12.31 -6.01
C LYS A 212 18.51 -13.72 -6.51
N THR A 213 18.02 -14.75 -5.81
CA THR A 213 18.19 -16.14 -6.19
C THR A 213 17.54 -16.47 -7.54
N ALA A 214 16.40 -15.83 -7.84
CA ALA A 214 15.75 -15.97 -9.15
C ALA A 214 16.42 -15.17 -10.28
N GLY A 215 17.56 -14.51 -10.02
CA GLY A 215 18.26 -13.70 -11.00
C GLY A 215 17.45 -12.49 -11.49
N ILE A 216 16.56 -11.96 -10.65
CA ILE A 216 15.80 -10.75 -10.96
C ILE A 216 16.57 -9.54 -10.43
N GLY A 217 17.12 -8.73 -11.36
CA GLY A 217 17.78 -7.46 -11.07
C GLY A 217 16.79 -6.41 -10.59
N ASP A 218 17.34 -5.29 -10.10
CA ASP A 218 16.55 -4.10 -9.79
C ASP A 218 17.19 -2.83 -10.37
N ILE A 219 16.33 -1.91 -10.77
CA ILE A 219 16.71 -0.56 -11.21
C ILE A 219 16.37 0.38 -10.07
N GLY A 220 17.36 1.14 -9.62
CA GLY A 220 17.12 2.05 -8.50
C GLY A 220 18.26 3.01 -8.23
N TRP A 221 17.98 4.00 -7.39
CA TRP A 221 18.95 5.00 -6.94
C TRP A 221 18.58 5.57 -5.58
N SER A 222 19.59 6.07 -4.89
CA SER A 222 19.38 6.90 -3.70
C SER A 222 19.13 8.35 -4.11
N TYR A 223 18.22 9.02 -3.43
CA TYR A 223 17.98 10.46 -3.62
C TYR A 223 18.97 11.34 -2.85
N GLY A 224 19.85 10.76 -2.01
CA GLY A 224 20.70 11.53 -1.10
C GLY A 224 19.89 12.27 -0.03
N GLN A 225 18.66 11.87 0.16
CA GLN A 225 17.70 12.43 1.10
C GLN A 225 17.26 11.37 2.10
N SER A 226 16.83 11.84 3.27
CA SER A 226 16.20 11.02 4.31
C SER A 226 14.91 11.66 4.80
N GLY A 227 13.93 10.83 5.14
CA GLY A 227 12.71 11.26 5.79
C GLY A 227 12.90 11.28 7.30
N VAL A 228 12.73 12.43 7.92
CA VAL A 228 12.61 12.57 9.37
C VAL A 228 11.14 12.38 9.72
N VAL A 229 10.85 11.36 10.50
CA VAL A 229 9.48 11.00 10.91
C VAL A 229 9.33 11.28 12.40
N ALA A 230 8.28 12.00 12.75
CA ALA A 230 7.94 12.32 14.13
C ALA A 230 6.43 12.36 14.30
N THR A 231 5.96 12.14 15.52
CA THR A 231 4.55 12.33 15.87
C THR A 231 4.41 13.50 16.82
N VAL A 232 3.44 14.36 16.55
CA VAL A 232 3.14 15.54 17.37
C VAL A 232 1.68 15.53 17.82
N ARG A 233 1.41 16.21 18.93
CA ARG A 233 0.07 16.62 19.39
C ARG A 233 -0.10 18.09 19.13
N MET A 234 -1.27 18.48 18.66
CA MET A 234 -1.59 19.87 18.32
C MET A 234 -2.66 20.43 19.26
N GLU A 235 -2.62 21.72 19.48
CA GLU A 235 -3.64 22.43 20.28
C GLU A 235 -4.97 22.50 19.53
N HIS A 236 -4.94 22.94 18.26
CA HIS A 236 -6.16 23.08 17.45
C HIS A 236 -6.47 21.81 16.68
N PRO A 237 -7.77 21.48 16.45
CA PRO A 237 -8.18 20.30 15.70
C PRO A 237 -7.69 20.34 14.25
N HIS A 238 -7.08 19.24 13.76
CA HIS A 238 -6.65 19.08 12.37
C HIS A 238 -7.81 18.91 11.37
N GLN A 239 -9.04 18.62 11.83
CA GLN A 239 -10.26 18.46 11.01
C GLN A 239 -10.12 17.45 9.85
N GLY A 240 -9.24 16.46 9.96
CA GLY A 240 -9.00 15.48 8.89
C GLY A 240 -8.25 16.04 7.67
N VAL A 241 -7.60 17.19 7.79
CA VAL A 241 -6.82 17.81 6.70
C VAL A 241 -5.38 17.32 6.72
N ALA A 242 -4.94 16.71 5.63
CA ALA A 242 -3.54 16.40 5.36
C ALA A 242 -2.88 17.59 4.63
N HIS A 243 -1.74 18.04 5.11
CA HIS A 243 -0.97 19.12 4.48
C HIS A 243 0.30 18.54 3.86
N GLU A 244 0.61 18.94 2.63
CA GLU A 244 1.83 18.62 1.90
C GLU A 244 2.48 19.90 1.41
N TYR A 245 3.62 20.26 1.98
CA TYR A 245 4.40 21.43 1.58
C TYR A 245 5.62 20.99 0.77
N PHE A 246 5.71 21.42 -0.47
CA PHE A 246 6.90 21.22 -1.27
C PHE A 246 7.93 22.31 -0.95
N LEU A 247 8.97 21.92 -0.22
CA LEU A 247 10.09 22.78 0.17
C LEU A 247 11.31 22.44 -0.70
N PRO A 248 12.31 23.36 -0.81
CA PRO A 248 13.52 23.12 -1.58
C PRO A 248 14.31 21.87 -1.18
N SER A 249 14.31 21.52 0.12
CA SER A 249 14.94 20.31 0.64
C SER A 249 14.15 19.03 0.36
N GLY A 250 12.89 19.16 -0.05
CA GLY A 250 11.96 18.07 -0.28
C GLY A 250 10.61 18.31 0.40
N PRO A 251 9.65 17.41 0.25
CA PRO A 251 8.32 17.54 0.84
C PRO A 251 8.35 17.49 2.37
N PHE A 252 7.43 18.25 2.97
CA PHE A 252 7.11 18.24 4.39
C PHE A 252 5.61 18.00 4.55
N ALA A 253 5.25 16.85 5.07
CA ALA A 253 3.86 16.46 5.27
C ALA A 253 3.45 16.56 6.75
N ILE A 254 2.21 17.03 6.99
CA ILE A 254 1.52 16.99 8.28
C ILE A 254 0.27 16.15 8.05
N LEU A 255 0.27 14.93 8.54
CA LEU A 255 -0.75 13.93 8.25
C LEU A 255 -1.58 13.67 9.52
N PRO A 256 -2.93 13.84 9.48
CA PRO A 256 -3.78 13.74 10.65
C PRO A 256 -3.82 12.32 11.22
N LEU A 257 -3.65 12.17 12.52
CA LEU A 257 -3.82 10.93 13.29
C LEU A 257 -4.95 11.08 14.29
N THR A 258 -5.43 9.97 14.82
CA THR A 258 -6.39 9.95 15.93
C THR A 258 -5.87 10.73 17.15
N ASP A 259 -6.75 11.14 18.05
CA ASP A 259 -6.44 11.87 19.30
C ASP A 259 -5.78 13.24 19.09
N ASN A 260 -6.17 13.93 18.03
CA ASN A 260 -5.62 15.23 17.62
C ASN A 260 -4.09 15.24 17.52
N ARG A 261 -3.53 14.12 17.03
CA ARG A 261 -2.11 13.97 16.70
C ARG A 261 -1.88 14.14 15.20
N ALA A 262 -0.64 14.36 14.80
CA ALA A 262 -0.22 14.28 13.41
C ALA A 262 1.10 13.51 13.29
N SER A 263 1.19 12.71 12.23
CA SER A 263 2.45 12.14 11.75
C SER A 263 3.12 13.15 10.82
N LEU A 264 4.37 13.44 11.10
CA LEU A 264 5.20 14.33 10.28
C LEU A 264 6.11 13.47 9.42
N VAL A 265 6.18 13.78 8.12
CA VAL A 265 7.17 13.23 7.21
C VAL A 265 7.94 14.41 6.62
N TRP A 266 9.16 14.58 7.08
CA TRP A 266 9.98 15.71 6.75
C TRP A 266 11.20 15.29 5.96
N THR A 267 11.24 15.58 4.67
CA THR A 267 12.36 15.25 3.79
C THR A 267 13.46 16.29 3.88
N GLU A 268 14.69 15.81 4.12
CA GLU A 268 15.92 16.61 4.17
C GLU A 268 17.08 15.86 3.50
N SER A 269 18.19 16.56 3.23
CA SER A 269 19.45 15.88 2.91
C SER A 269 19.83 14.92 4.04
N THR A 270 20.48 13.80 3.71
CA THR A 270 20.83 12.77 4.70
C THR A 270 21.61 13.35 5.89
N ASP A 271 22.61 14.20 5.62
CA ASP A 271 23.42 14.81 6.68
C ASP A 271 22.59 15.69 7.61
N ARG A 272 21.64 16.45 7.05
CA ARG A 272 20.79 17.33 7.83
C ARG A 272 19.73 16.56 8.62
N ALA A 273 19.20 15.49 8.06
CA ALA A 273 18.29 14.60 8.75
C ALA A 273 18.97 13.93 9.96
N GLU A 274 20.23 13.50 9.82
CA GLU A 274 21.01 12.97 10.94
C GLU A 274 21.32 14.04 11.99
N ALA A 275 21.65 15.25 11.57
CA ALA A 275 21.82 16.37 12.51
C ALA A 275 20.55 16.67 13.32
N LEU A 276 19.36 16.60 12.67
CA LEU A 276 18.07 16.77 13.34
C LEU A 276 17.78 15.62 14.33
N ARG A 277 18.15 14.37 13.99
CA ARG A 277 18.00 13.21 14.88
C ARG A 277 18.78 13.35 16.19
N HIS A 278 19.92 14.01 16.13
CA HIS A 278 20.82 14.24 17.27
C HIS A 278 20.66 15.61 17.94
N ALA A 279 19.74 16.45 17.44
CA ALA A 279 19.46 17.75 18.02
C ALA A 279 18.83 17.64 19.42
N SER A 280 19.04 18.65 20.26
CA SER A 280 18.29 18.72 21.51
C SER A 280 16.79 18.88 21.23
N PRO A 281 15.90 18.48 22.16
CA PRO A 281 14.45 18.64 21.99
C PRO A 281 14.05 20.08 21.62
N GLU A 282 14.67 21.08 22.24
CA GLU A 282 14.40 22.50 22.01
C GLU A 282 14.87 22.95 20.63
N ALA A 283 16.06 22.49 20.19
CA ALA A 283 16.58 22.76 18.86
C ALA A 283 15.73 22.12 17.79
N PHE A 284 15.36 20.84 17.97
CA PHE A 284 14.46 20.13 17.06
C PHE A 284 13.12 20.86 16.95
N HIS A 285 12.49 21.20 18.07
CA HIS A 285 11.22 21.91 18.11
C HIS A 285 11.30 23.28 17.40
N SER A 286 12.38 24.03 17.61
CA SER A 286 12.60 25.31 16.90
C SER A 286 12.69 25.11 15.37
N HIS A 287 13.38 24.06 14.91
CA HIS A 287 13.46 23.72 13.49
C HIS A 287 12.11 23.27 12.93
N LEU A 288 11.36 22.49 13.71
CA LEU A 288 10.03 22.04 13.36
C LEU A 288 9.07 23.20 13.16
N MET A 289 8.96 24.11 14.14
CA MET A 289 8.00 25.22 14.11
C MET A 289 8.23 26.19 12.93
N ARG A 290 9.48 26.36 12.47
CA ARG A 290 9.77 27.14 11.25
C ARG A 290 9.14 26.56 9.98
N ARG A 291 8.85 25.26 9.94
CA ARG A 291 8.21 24.56 8.81
C ARG A 291 6.74 24.31 9.03
N PHE A 292 6.39 23.92 10.24
CA PHE A 292 5.03 23.63 10.64
C PHE A 292 4.14 24.88 10.64
N GLY A 293 4.67 25.99 11.15
CA GLY A 293 3.90 27.21 11.35
C GLY A 293 3.06 27.17 12.64
N GLU A 294 2.20 28.17 12.83
CA GLU A 294 1.42 28.37 14.06
C GLU A 294 -0.10 28.13 13.88
N PHE A 295 -0.52 27.68 12.69
CA PHE A 295 -1.95 27.60 12.34
C PHE A 295 -2.73 26.52 13.11
N LEU A 296 -2.04 25.54 13.70
CA LEU A 296 -2.63 24.50 14.56
C LEU A 296 -2.30 24.74 16.05
N GLY A 297 -1.90 25.97 16.41
CA GLY A 297 -1.57 26.35 17.78
C GLY A 297 -0.24 25.78 18.26
N THR A 298 -0.13 25.53 19.55
CA THR A 298 1.05 24.89 20.14
C THR A 298 1.19 23.46 19.68
N VAL A 299 2.44 23.02 19.48
CA VAL A 299 2.78 21.69 18.99
C VAL A 299 3.73 21.04 19.98
N GLU A 300 3.38 19.84 20.45
CA GLU A 300 4.18 19.05 21.39
C GLU A 300 4.61 17.73 20.74
N MET A 301 5.84 17.31 21.01
CA MET A 301 6.31 15.99 20.56
C MET A 301 5.54 14.87 21.29
N ALA A 302 4.99 13.94 20.53
CA ALA A 302 4.22 12.80 21.05
C ALA A 302 4.97 11.46 20.91
N GLY A 303 6.28 11.51 20.74
CA GLY A 303 7.13 10.33 20.61
C GLY A 303 8.54 10.67 20.13
N PRO A 304 9.39 9.66 19.95
CA PRO A 304 10.74 9.84 19.42
C PRO A 304 10.73 10.19 17.94
N THR A 305 11.86 10.73 17.47
CA THR A 305 12.11 11.02 16.05
C THR A 305 12.88 9.87 15.41
N PHE A 306 12.47 9.50 14.20
CA PHE A 306 13.09 8.46 13.37
C PHE A 306 13.62 9.05 12.07
N VAL A 307 14.65 8.43 11.51
CA VAL A 307 15.23 8.82 10.21
C VAL A 307 15.33 7.60 9.31
N TYR A 308 14.80 7.72 8.10
CA TYR A 308 14.79 6.66 7.09
C TYR A 308 15.37 7.17 5.78
N PRO A 309 16.37 6.48 5.19
CA PRO A 309 16.92 6.85 3.89
C PRO A 309 15.88 6.66 2.78
N LEU A 310 15.88 7.59 1.82
CA LEU A 310 14.93 7.59 0.71
C LEU A 310 15.61 7.11 -0.56
N SER A 311 15.01 6.13 -1.22
CA SER A 311 15.49 5.53 -2.45
C SER A 311 14.36 5.01 -3.31
N LEU A 312 14.59 4.88 -4.61
CA LEU A 312 13.77 4.11 -5.54
C LEU A 312 14.42 2.76 -5.77
N SER A 313 13.64 1.70 -5.87
CA SER A 313 14.06 0.37 -6.32
C SER A 313 12.88 -0.30 -7.03
N LEU A 314 13.07 -0.72 -8.27
CA LEU A 314 12.07 -1.41 -9.08
C LEU A 314 12.68 -2.72 -9.58
N ALA A 315 12.04 -3.84 -9.30
CA ALA A 315 12.42 -5.12 -9.88
C ALA A 315 12.25 -5.09 -11.41
N GLU A 316 13.21 -5.58 -12.14
CA GLU A 316 13.16 -5.66 -13.60
C GLU A 316 12.02 -6.55 -14.12
N ARG A 317 11.63 -7.54 -13.31
CA ARG A 317 10.51 -8.45 -13.55
C ARG A 317 9.76 -8.70 -12.25
N LEU A 318 8.44 -8.85 -12.34
CA LEU A 318 7.60 -9.15 -11.17
C LEU A 318 7.46 -10.66 -10.94
N VAL A 319 7.83 -11.48 -11.91
CA VAL A 319 7.64 -12.93 -11.88
C VAL A 319 8.84 -13.68 -12.46
N ALA A 320 9.00 -14.91 -12.01
CA ALA A 320 9.86 -15.94 -12.56
C ALA A 320 9.10 -17.27 -12.46
N PRO A 321 9.60 -18.38 -13.04
CA PRO A 321 8.93 -19.65 -12.89
C PRO A 321 8.59 -19.97 -11.43
N ARG A 322 7.31 -20.17 -11.12
CA ARG A 322 6.79 -20.45 -9.77
C ARG A 322 7.13 -19.42 -8.67
N LEU A 323 7.50 -18.21 -9.06
CA LEU A 323 7.81 -17.12 -8.14
C LEU A 323 7.13 -15.82 -8.60
N ALA A 324 6.43 -15.15 -7.67
CA ALA A 324 5.93 -13.79 -7.85
C ALA A 324 6.50 -12.87 -6.77
N LEU A 325 6.71 -11.59 -7.11
CA LEU A 325 7.16 -10.54 -6.19
C LEU A 325 6.00 -9.58 -5.89
N ILE A 326 5.83 -9.18 -4.64
CA ILE A 326 4.85 -8.16 -4.22
C ILE A 326 5.46 -7.14 -3.25
N GLY A 327 4.89 -5.96 -3.20
CA GLY A 327 5.29 -4.90 -2.28
C GLY A 327 6.73 -4.46 -2.48
N ASP A 328 7.45 -4.17 -1.40
CA ASP A 328 8.84 -3.67 -1.47
C ASP A 328 9.84 -4.64 -2.12
N ALA A 329 9.49 -5.94 -2.26
CA ALA A 329 10.29 -6.89 -3.03
C ALA A 329 10.19 -6.61 -4.54
N ALA A 330 9.07 -6.08 -4.99
CA ALA A 330 8.81 -5.68 -6.39
C ALA A 330 9.17 -4.21 -6.64
N HIS A 331 8.84 -3.32 -5.72
CA HIS A 331 9.00 -1.87 -5.88
C HIS A 331 9.14 -1.15 -4.54
N GLY A 332 10.25 -0.47 -4.34
CA GLY A 332 10.46 0.45 -3.23
C GLY A 332 10.41 1.87 -3.75
N VAL A 333 9.35 2.61 -3.46
CA VAL A 333 9.16 3.98 -3.95
C VAL A 333 9.43 5.02 -2.87
N HIS A 334 9.65 6.28 -3.28
CA HIS A 334 9.72 7.41 -2.36
C HIS A 334 8.39 7.58 -1.62
N PRO A 335 8.38 7.87 -0.31
CA PRO A 335 7.15 7.96 0.49
C PRO A 335 6.30 9.22 0.20
N ILE A 336 6.53 9.94 -0.90
CA ILE A 336 5.65 11.02 -1.35
C ILE A 336 4.24 10.50 -1.43
N ALA A 337 3.33 11.22 -0.80
CA ALA A 337 1.90 10.89 -0.72
C ALA A 337 1.58 9.51 -0.10
N GLY A 338 2.51 8.86 0.61
CA GLY A 338 2.27 7.61 1.33
C GLY A 338 1.91 6.41 0.46
N GLN A 339 2.24 6.38 -0.84
CA GLN A 339 1.73 5.40 -1.79
C GLN A 339 2.45 4.03 -1.78
N GLY A 340 3.62 3.90 -1.13
CA GLY A 340 4.40 2.65 -1.17
C GLY A 340 3.62 1.42 -0.73
N LEU A 341 2.93 1.50 0.41
CA LEU A 341 2.11 0.40 0.90
C LEU A 341 0.91 0.12 -0.02
N ASN A 342 0.23 1.16 -0.52
CA ASN A 342 -0.92 1.00 -1.42
C ASN A 342 -0.57 0.24 -2.69
N LEU A 343 0.62 0.43 -3.26
CA LEU A 343 1.10 -0.36 -4.40
C LEU A 343 1.23 -1.83 -4.04
N GLY A 344 1.82 -2.15 -2.88
CA GLY A 344 1.92 -3.53 -2.39
C GLY A 344 0.57 -4.18 -2.09
N LEU A 345 -0.41 -3.41 -1.61
CA LEU A 345 -1.78 -3.89 -1.40
C LEU A 345 -2.50 -4.16 -2.73
N LYS A 346 -2.28 -3.32 -3.75
CA LYS A 346 -2.76 -3.56 -5.12
C LYS A 346 -2.12 -4.83 -5.71
N ASP A 347 -0.82 -5.08 -5.45
CA ASP A 347 -0.16 -6.31 -5.88
C ASP A 347 -0.82 -7.54 -5.23
N ALA A 348 -1.04 -7.49 -3.91
CA ALA A 348 -1.68 -8.58 -3.18
C ALA A 348 -3.08 -8.89 -3.72
N ALA A 349 -3.89 -7.86 -4.01
CA ALA A 349 -5.22 -8.01 -4.59
C ALA A 349 -5.18 -8.62 -5.99
N ALA A 350 -4.31 -8.11 -6.88
CA ALA A 350 -4.20 -8.58 -8.25
C ALA A 350 -3.67 -10.03 -8.33
N LEU A 351 -2.64 -10.35 -7.53
CA LEU A 351 -2.09 -11.70 -7.49
C LEU A 351 -3.11 -12.70 -6.93
N ALA A 352 -3.82 -12.33 -5.84
CA ALA A 352 -4.86 -13.17 -5.27
C ALA A 352 -5.97 -13.47 -6.30
N GLU A 353 -6.45 -12.46 -7.03
CA GLU A 353 -7.47 -12.63 -8.06
C GLU A 353 -6.99 -13.56 -9.19
N VAL A 354 -5.77 -13.35 -9.70
CA VAL A 354 -5.18 -14.20 -10.75
C VAL A 354 -5.03 -15.65 -10.28
N VAL A 355 -4.55 -15.88 -9.05
CA VAL A 355 -4.38 -17.21 -8.48
C VAL A 355 -5.73 -17.92 -8.32
N VAL A 356 -6.73 -17.24 -7.77
CA VAL A 356 -8.07 -17.81 -7.55
C VAL A 356 -8.76 -18.12 -8.88
N GLU A 357 -8.67 -17.24 -9.87
CA GLU A 357 -9.21 -17.49 -11.21
C GLU A 357 -8.54 -18.68 -11.90
N ALA A 358 -7.20 -18.78 -11.79
CA ALA A 358 -6.47 -19.91 -12.33
C ALA A 358 -6.90 -21.25 -11.71
N LEU A 359 -7.04 -21.29 -10.38
CA LEU A 359 -7.54 -22.48 -9.67
C LEU A 359 -8.95 -22.86 -10.12
N ARG A 360 -9.85 -21.90 -10.28
CA ARG A 360 -11.22 -22.13 -10.76
C ARG A 360 -11.26 -22.71 -12.17
N ASN A 361 -10.32 -22.33 -12.99
CA ASN A 361 -10.18 -22.81 -14.36
C ASN A 361 -9.40 -24.15 -14.46
N GLY A 362 -8.86 -24.67 -13.35
CA GLY A 362 -7.99 -25.84 -13.35
C GLY A 362 -6.61 -25.59 -13.96
N GLU A 363 -6.16 -24.32 -13.97
CA GLU A 363 -4.85 -23.92 -14.47
C GLU A 363 -3.77 -24.05 -13.39
N ASP A 364 -2.52 -24.26 -13.79
CA ASP A 364 -1.37 -24.25 -12.88
C ASP A 364 -1.06 -22.81 -12.43
N ILE A 365 -1.21 -22.54 -11.13
CA ILE A 365 -1.00 -21.22 -10.55
C ILE A 365 0.46 -20.75 -10.55
N GLY A 366 1.41 -21.69 -10.67
CA GLY A 366 2.84 -21.40 -10.77
C GLY A 366 3.33 -21.34 -12.22
N ALA A 367 2.49 -21.62 -13.22
CA ALA A 367 2.87 -21.54 -14.61
C ALA A 367 3.17 -20.09 -15.04
N GLU A 368 4.17 -19.91 -15.89
CA GLU A 368 4.59 -18.62 -16.40
C GLU A 368 3.43 -17.84 -17.04
N ALA A 369 2.59 -18.53 -17.83
CA ALA A 369 1.44 -17.90 -18.48
C ALA A 369 0.41 -17.32 -17.47
N THR A 370 0.22 -18.00 -16.35
CA THR A 370 -0.65 -17.53 -15.27
C THR A 370 -0.04 -16.32 -14.57
N LEU A 371 1.24 -16.40 -14.19
CA LEU A 371 1.94 -15.33 -13.50
C LEU A 371 2.15 -14.09 -14.37
N GLU A 372 2.30 -14.26 -15.69
CA GLU A 372 2.37 -13.14 -16.64
C GLU A 372 1.05 -12.33 -16.71
N ARG A 373 -0.11 -12.91 -16.38
CA ARG A 373 -1.36 -12.14 -16.22
C ARG A 373 -1.22 -11.10 -15.11
N TYR A 374 -0.70 -11.54 -13.94
CA TYR A 374 -0.41 -10.65 -12.82
C TYR A 374 0.64 -9.60 -13.20
N ALA A 375 1.76 -10.02 -13.81
CA ALA A 375 2.85 -9.12 -14.17
C ALA A 375 2.39 -8.02 -15.15
N ARG A 376 1.61 -8.38 -16.18
CA ARG A 376 1.05 -7.41 -17.16
C ARG A 376 0.09 -6.44 -16.51
N TRP A 377 -0.78 -6.93 -15.60
CA TRP A 377 -1.73 -6.08 -14.89
C TRP A 377 -1.05 -5.03 -14.03
N ARG A 378 0.04 -5.43 -13.34
CA ARG A 378 0.74 -4.54 -12.40
C ARG A 378 1.82 -3.67 -13.03
N ARG A 379 2.40 -4.10 -14.16
CA ARG A 379 3.57 -3.42 -14.77
C ARG A 379 3.30 -1.96 -15.09
N PHE A 380 2.18 -1.67 -15.73
CA PHE A 380 1.84 -0.29 -16.12
C PHE A 380 1.68 0.60 -14.88
N ASP A 381 0.92 0.16 -13.89
CA ASP A 381 0.71 0.90 -12.65
C ASP A 381 2.03 1.14 -11.90
N ASN A 382 2.85 0.12 -11.75
CA ASN A 382 4.09 0.22 -10.98
C ASN A 382 5.10 1.15 -11.66
N VAL A 383 5.27 1.05 -12.98
CA VAL A 383 6.19 1.91 -13.72
C VAL A 383 5.68 3.35 -13.81
N SER A 384 4.40 3.55 -14.12
CA SER A 384 3.82 4.91 -14.22
C SER A 384 3.84 5.64 -12.88
N ASN A 385 3.50 4.96 -11.79
CA ASN A 385 3.58 5.56 -10.44
C ASN A 385 5.02 5.89 -10.04
N ALA A 386 5.98 4.97 -10.30
CA ALA A 386 7.38 5.22 -9.99
C ALA A 386 7.95 6.42 -10.76
N LEU A 387 7.65 6.53 -12.06
CA LEU A 387 8.06 7.67 -12.89
C LEU A 387 7.37 8.97 -12.45
N ALA A 388 6.08 8.91 -12.10
CA ALA A 388 5.37 10.07 -11.59
C ALA A 388 5.98 10.56 -10.27
N PHE A 389 6.26 9.65 -9.32
CA PHE A 389 6.89 10.02 -8.05
C PHE A 389 8.31 10.56 -8.22
N ASP A 390 9.13 9.94 -9.07
CA ASP A 390 10.46 10.46 -9.38
C ASP A 390 10.39 11.83 -10.04
N GLY A 391 9.49 12.02 -11.01
CA GLY A 391 9.22 13.30 -11.64
C GLY A 391 8.77 14.37 -10.64
N PHE A 392 7.87 14.03 -9.69
CA PHE A 392 7.46 14.95 -8.62
C PHE A 392 8.63 15.29 -7.70
N VAL A 393 9.41 14.30 -7.24
CA VAL A 393 10.61 14.57 -6.40
C VAL A 393 11.52 15.56 -7.10
N ARG A 394 11.91 15.29 -8.33
CA ARG A 394 12.84 16.15 -9.11
C ARG A 394 12.25 17.52 -9.39
N LEU A 395 10.96 17.60 -9.72
CA LEU A 395 10.28 18.85 -10.01
C LEU A 395 10.15 19.73 -8.77
N PHE A 396 9.85 19.17 -7.61
CA PHE A 396 9.51 19.92 -6.40
C PHE A 396 10.66 20.07 -5.40
N SER A 397 11.71 19.24 -5.46
CA SER A 397 12.89 19.32 -4.58
C SER A 397 14.02 20.13 -5.24
N ASN A 398 13.75 21.39 -5.64
CA ASN A 398 14.77 22.30 -6.16
C ASN A 398 14.37 23.77 -5.95
N ASP A 399 15.36 24.67 -6.02
CA ASP A 399 15.23 26.12 -5.82
C ASP A 399 15.17 26.93 -7.11
N ASN A 400 15.04 26.30 -8.28
CA ASN A 400 15.01 27.02 -9.54
C ASN A 400 13.81 27.97 -9.61
N PRO A 401 13.99 29.30 -9.71
CA PRO A 401 12.92 30.27 -9.66
C PRO A 401 11.92 30.13 -10.83
N ILE A 402 12.38 29.71 -12.01
CA ILE A 402 11.52 29.52 -13.18
C ILE A 402 10.62 28.30 -12.95
N LEU A 403 11.18 27.18 -12.47
CA LEU A 403 10.42 25.98 -12.15
C LEU A 403 9.42 26.24 -11.03
N ARG A 404 9.78 27.08 -10.05
CA ARG A 404 8.89 27.45 -8.95
C ARG A 404 7.64 28.18 -9.44
N VAL A 405 7.79 29.14 -10.36
CA VAL A 405 6.65 29.85 -10.97
C VAL A 405 5.81 28.86 -11.79
N ALA A 406 6.45 28.03 -12.60
CA ALA A 406 5.75 27.02 -13.41
C ALA A 406 4.96 26.01 -12.54
N ARG A 407 5.55 25.54 -11.43
CA ARG A 407 4.86 24.68 -10.45
C ARG A 407 3.64 25.34 -9.83
N GLY A 408 3.79 26.58 -9.35
CA GLY A 408 2.70 27.35 -8.77
C GLY A 408 1.54 27.54 -9.75
N LEU A 409 1.83 27.90 -10.99
CA LEU A 409 0.83 28.01 -12.06
C LEU A 409 0.18 26.66 -12.38
N GLY A 410 0.95 25.58 -12.41
CA GLY A 410 0.47 24.22 -12.62
C GLY A 410 -0.51 23.76 -11.52
N LEU A 411 -0.15 23.96 -10.25
CA LEU A 411 -1.03 23.67 -9.11
C LEU A 411 -2.33 24.47 -9.18
N ALA A 412 -2.25 25.78 -9.45
CA ALA A 412 -3.41 26.65 -9.58
C ALA A 412 -4.30 26.24 -10.79
N ALA A 413 -3.71 25.82 -11.91
CA ALA A 413 -4.46 25.35 -13.07
C ALA A 413 -5.23 24.06 -12.76
N VAL A 414 -4.55 23.06 -12.17
CA VAL A 414 -5.21 21.81 -11.74
C VAL A 414 -6.32 22.09 -10.74
N ASN A 415 -6.08 22.99 -9.79
CA ASN A 415 -7.07 23.37 -8.78
C ASN A 415 -8.34 24.00 -9.40
N ARG A 416 -8.21 24.76 -10.49
CA ARG A 416 -9.33 25.41 -11.19
C ARG A 416 -10.07 24.50 -12.16
N ILE A 417 -9.40 23.47 -12.69
CA ILE A 417 -9.99 22.55 -13.68
C ILE A 417 -10.56 21.34 -12.96
N ALA A 418 -11.87 21.37 -12.68
CA ALA A 418 -12.55 20.32 -11.90
C ALA A 418 -12.35 18.89 -12.45
N PRO A 419 -12.38 18.60 -13.76
CA PRO A 419 -12.07 17.25 -14.27
C PRO A 419 -10.65 16.78 -13.94
N ALA A 420 -9.62 17.66 -14.09
CA ALA A 420 -8.25 17.33 -13.76
C ALA A 420 -8.11 17.08 -12.25
N ARG A 421 -8.68 17.93 -11.42
CA ARG A 421 -8.66 17.76 -9.96
C ARG A 421 -9.30 16.44 -9.54
N ARG A 422 -10.49 16.09 -10.08
CA ARG A 422 -11.16 14.81 -9.80
C ARG A 422 -10.31 13.61 -10.23
N PHE A 423 -9.65 13.68 -11.38
CA PHE A 423 -8.73 12.63 -11.83
C PHE A 423 -7.63 12.36 -10.79
N PHE A 424 -6.94 13.42 -10.32
CA PHE A 424 -5.91 13.27 -9.29
C PHE A 424 -6.46 12.80 -7.95
N MET A 425 -7.69 13.18 -7.59
CA MET A 425 -8.36 12.69 -6.39
C MET A 425 -8.69 11.20 -6.47
N HIS A 426 -9.19 10.73 -7.62
CA HIS A 426 -9.42 9.32 -7.87
C HIS A 426 -8.11 8.51 -7.83
N GLU A 427 -7.04 9.05 -8.40
CA GLU A 427 -5.71 8.44 -8.34
C GLU A 427 -5.20 8.32 -6.90
N ALA A 428 -5.25 9.41 -6.12
CA ALA A 428 -4.87 9.42 -4.70
C ALA A 428 -5.71 8.46 -3.85
N GLY A 429 -7.00 8.31 -4.14
CA GLY A 429 -7.89 7.35 -3.51
C GLY A 429 -7.73 5.91 -4.00
N GLY A 430 -6.81 5.67 -4.96
CA GLY A 430 -6.56 4.36 -5.53
C GLY A 430 -7.69 3.85 -6.43
N GLY A 431 -8.52 4.74 -6.96
CA GLY A 431 -9.73 4.42 -7.73
C GLY A 431 -9.57 4.41 -9.25
N VAL A 432 -8.35 4.63 -9.78
CA VAL A 432 -8.11 4.72 -11.23
C VAL A 432 -7.55 3.41 -11.79
N GLY A 433 -7.93 3.09 -13.01
CA GLY A 433 -7.45 1.93 -13.76
C GLY A 433 -8.35 0.70 -13.62
N ASP A 434 -7.87 -0.44 -14.10
CA ASP A 434 -8.53 -1.74 -13.96
C ASP A 434 -8.22 -2.29 -12.56
N LEU A 435 -9.17 -2.07 -11.63
CA LEU A 435 -8.99 -2.42 -10.23
C LEU A 435 -9.36 -3.88 -9.96
N PRO A 436 -8.53 -4.63 -9.24
CA PRO A 436 -8.88 -5.92 -8.68
C PRO A 436 -10.18 -5.88 -7.87
N LYS A 437 -10.92 -6.98 -7.85
CA LYS A 437 -12.21 -7.11 -7.16
C LYS A 437 -12.17 -6.68 -5.70
N LEU A 438 -11.14 -7.10 -4.96
CA LEU A 438 -10.98 -6.74 -3.55
C LEU A 438 -10.88 -5.22 -3.33
N LEU A 439 -10.21 -4.48 -4.22
CA LEU A 439 -10.12 -3.02 -4.15
C LEU A 439 -11.45 -2.32 -4.47
N ARG A 440 -12.35 -3.03 -5.15
CA ARG A 440 -13.74 -2.59 -5.39
C ARG A 440 -14.69 -3.01 -4.27
N GLY A 441 -14.21 -3.73 -3.24
CA GLY A 441 -15.02 -4.24 -2.15
C GLY A 441 -15.81 -5.51 -2.53
N VAL A 442 -15.38 -6.21 -3.57
CA VAL A 442 -15.99 -7.45 -4.05
C VAL A 442 -15.06 -8.61 -3.72
N GLY A 443 -15.60 -9.71 -3.17
CA GLY A 443 -14.84 -10.94 -2.92
C GLY A 443 -14.32 -11.58 -4.22
N ILE A 444 -13.24 -12.32 -4.12
CA ILE A 444 -12.61 -13.05 -5.23
C ILE A 444 -13.01 -14.51 -5.25
#